data_9fe5db8181ff8131f8c5d08ffe22a217
#
_entry.id   9fe5db8181ff8131f8c5d08ffe22a217
#
_cell.length_a   1.000
_cell.length_b   1.000
_cell.length_c   1.000
_cell.angle_alpha   90.00
_cell.angle_beta   90.00
_cell.angle_gamma   90.00
#
_symmetry.space_group_name_H-M   'P 1'
#
loop_
_entity.id
_entity.type
_entity.pdbx_description
1 polymer ?
#
loop_
_entity_poly.entity_id
_entity_poly.type
_entity_poly.pdbx_seq_one_letter_code
_entity_poly.pdbx_strand_id
1 'polypeptide(L)'
;SNRPLENEDITPKDYDIWYVQRKNINSDWSKPINIGAPVNSKNDEFYPCVTLSGNLYFTSDAVKSHGKDDILISKWDGKQYLEPENLGLKVNSAGYEFNAFVSPNETFIIYTCYGKEDGFGSGDLYISYKDKNGNWDYPKNLGIDVNSKQMDYCPFYDTSTQILYFTSKRVEPSQKEFKSLTEFETEITKYENGFSRIYKTNIKL
;
A
#
# COMPACT_ATOMS: atom_id res chain seq x y z
N SER A 1 -3.48 12.51 -0.15
CA SER A 1 -3.32 13.65 0.78
C SER A 1 -4.67 14.32 1.02
N ASN A 2 -4.96 14.64 2.26
CA ASN A 2 -6.18 15.38 2.68
C ASN A 2 -6.05 16.91 2.60
N ARG A 3 -5.16 17.41 1.74
CA ARG A 3 -5.01 18.86 1.53
C ARG A 3 -6.26 19.44 0.87
N PRO A 4 -6.63 20.70 1.19
CA PRO A 4 -7.73 21.37 0.54
C PRO A 4 -7.47 21.57 -0.97
N LEU A 5 -8.55 21.60 -1.77
CA LEU A 5 -8.47 21.83 -3.21
C LEU A 5 -8.10 23.27 -3.53
N GLU A 6 -8.52 24.21 -2.69
CA GLU A 6 -8.27 25.65 -2.83
C GLU A 6 -7.37 26.16 -1.70
N ASN A 7 -6.50 27.12 -2.01
CA ASN A 7 -5.50 27.62 -1.06
C ASN A 7 -6.09 28.32 0.18
N GLU A 8 -7.34 28.76 0.12
CA GLU A 8 -8.03 29.50 1.20
C GLU A 8 -8.86 28.57 2.09
N ASP A 9 -9.12 27.34 1.67
CA ASP A 9 -9.85 26.37 2.46
C ASP A 9 -8.87 25.61 3.37
N ILE A 10 -9.01 25.79 4.70
CA ILE A 10 -8.19 25.12 5.70
C ILE A 10 -8.87 23.85 6.26
N THR A 11 -10.07 23.52 5.78
CA THR A 11 -10.81 22.36 6.24
C THR A 11 -10.17 21.08 5.68
N PRO A 12 -9.74 20.13 6.54
CA PRO A 12 -9.27 18.85 6.05
C PRO A 12 -10.34 18.16 5.20
N LYS A 13 -9.92 17.64 4.07
CA LYS A 13 -10.75 16.82 3.18
C LYS A 13 -10.48 15.33 3.42
N ASP A 14 -11.23 14.48 2.72
CA ASP A 14 -10.89 13.09 2.47
C ASP A 14 -9.50 12.94 1.84
N TYR A 15 -8.96 11.75 1.84
CA TYR A 15 -7.65 11.48 1.24
C TYR A 15 -7.81 11.31 -0.27
N ASP A 16 -7.28 12.27 -1.01
CA ASP A 16 -7.21 12.27 -2.47
C ASP A 16 -5.84 11.84 -2.99
N ILE A 17 -5.81 11.28 -4.20
CA ILE A 17 -4.59 11.05 -4.97
C ILE A 17 -4.20 12.35 -5.69
N TRP A 18 -2.94 12.73 -5.49
CA TRP A 18 -2.32 13.92 -6.08
C TRP A 18 -1.03 13.51 -6.79
N TYR A 19 -0.68 14.23 -7.85
CA TYR A 19 0.57 14.03 -8.56
C TYR A 19 1.34 15.33 -8.75
N VAL A 20 2.63 15.20 -9.03
CA VAL A 20 3.50 16.27 -9.53
C VAL A 20 4.12 15.78 -10.82
N GLN A 21 4.38 16.70 -11.74
CA GLN A 21 5.00 16.39 -13.02
C GLN A 21 6.13 17.35 -13.36
N ARG A 22 7.03 16.93 -14.19
CA ARG A 22 8.10 17.78 -14.74
C ARG A 22 8.32 17.47 -16.22
N LYS A 23 8.75 18.49 -16.98
CA LYS A 23 8.96 18.36 -18.42
C LYS A 23 10.08 17.38 -18.77
N ASN A 24 11.15 17.39 -17.99
CA ASN A 24 12.29 16.48 -18.12
C ASN A 24 13.02 16.41 -16.77
N ILE A 25 14.06 15.55 -16.68
CA ILE A 25 14.79 15.30 -15.43
C ILE A 25 15.45 16.55 -14.82
N ASN A 26 15.77 17.55 -15.62
CA ASN A 26 16.43 18.78 -15.19
C ASN A 26 15.47 19.94 -14.94
N SER A 27 14.16 19.73 -15.14
CA SER A 27 13.13 20.74 -14.90
C SER A 27 12.60 20.65 -13.48
N ASP A 28 12.12 21.76 -12.94
CA ASP A 28 11.42 21.80 -11.66
C ASP A 28 10.12 20.99 -11.71
N TRP A 29 9.73 20.49 -10.56
CA TRP A 29 8.45 19.83 -10.36
C TRP A 29 7.31 20.87 -10.40
N SER A 30 6.17 20.48 -10.92
CA SER A 30 4.94 21.25 -10.80
C SER A 30 4.51 21.39 -9.34
N LYS A 31 3.61 22.33 -9.07
CA LYS A 31 2.81 22.26 -7.85
C LYS A 31 2.02 20.94 -7.85
N PRO A 32 1.63 20.42 -6.65
CA PRO A 32 0.75 19.26 -6.58
C PRO A 32 -0.57 19.51 -7.33
N ILE A 33 -1.00 18.52 -8.10
CA ILE A 33 -2.21 18.54 -8.91
C ILE A 33 -3.12 17.41 -8.40
N ASN A 34 -4.36 17.74 -8.02
CA ASN A 34 -5.36 16.73 -7.73
C ASN A 34 -5.70 15.98 -9.00
N ILE A 35 -5.70 14.64 -8.96
CA ILE A 35 -5.98 13.83 -10.15
C ILE A 35 -7.45 13.94 -10.57
N GLY A 36 -8.34 14.27 -9.65
CA GLY A 36 -9.76 14.49 -9.89
C GLY A 36 -10.56 13.22 -10.17
N ALA A 37 -11.83 13.43 -10.51
CA ALA A 37 -12.70 12.35 -10.95
C ALA A 37 -12.24 11.82 -12.34
N PRO A 38 -12.45 10.50 -12.60
CA PRO A 38 -13.22 9.55 -11.79
C PRO A 38 -12.39 8.84 -10.71
N VAL A 39 -11.09 9.12 -10.58
CA VAL A 39 -10.21 8.44 -9.62
C VAL A 39 -10.55 8.86 -8.20
N ASN A 40 -10.46 10.17 -7.93
CA ASN A 40 -10.84 10.72 -6.63
C ASN A 40 -12.36 10.86 -6.52
N SER A 41 -12.90 10.49 -5.37
CA SER A 41 -14.32 10.54 -5.05
C SER A 41 -14.56 11.38 -3.79
N LYS A 42 -15.66 11.19 -3.10
CA LYS A 42 -15.93 11.75 -1.77
C LYS A 42 -15.45 10.84 -0.62
N ASN A 43 -14.83 9.75 -0.95
CA ASN A 43 -14.28 8.74 -0.06
C ASN A 43 -12.77 8.89 -0.02
N ASP A 44 -12.08 8.07 0.78
CA ASP A 44 -10.63 8.08 0.83
C ASP A 44 -10.02 7.29 -0.33
N GLU A 45 -9.08 7.88 -1.07
CA GLU A 45 -8.23 7.25 -2.06
C GLU A 45 -6.77 7.41 -1.66
N PHE A 46 -6.05 6.29 -1.53
CA PHE A 46 -4.68 6.32 -1.05
C PHE A 46 -3.81 5.19 -1.61
N TYR A 47 -2.51 5.30 -1.39
CA TYR A 47 -1.48 4.36 -1.83
C TYR A 47 -1.54 4.02 -3.33
N PRO A 48 -1.32 4.99 -4.21
CA PRO A 48 -1.36 4.77 -5.66
C PRO A 48 -0.15 3.99 -6.16
N CYS A 49 -0.38 3.09 -7.13
CA CYS A 49 0.65 2.37 -7.87
C CYS A 49 0.33 2.43 -9.36
N VAL A 50 1.25 2.99 -10.16
CA VAL A 50 1.11 3.11 -11.62
C VAL A 50 1.95 2.04 -12.30
N THR A 51 1.37 1.35 -13.28
CA THR A 51 2.03 0.29 -14.06
C THR A 51 2.58 0.80 -15.40
N LEU A 52 3.31 -0.05 -16.13
CA LEU A 52 3.85 0.31 -17.46
C LEU A 52 2.74 0.57 -18.50
N SER A 53 1.58 -0.01 -18.34
CA SER A 53 0.40 0.25 -19.17
C SER A 53 -0.24 1.62 -18.91
N GLY A 54 0.18 2.31 -17.83
CA GLY A 54 -0.40 3.54 -17.33
C GLY A 54 -1.59 3.33 -16.39
N ASN A 55 -2.02 2.08 -16.17
CA ASN A 55 -3.11 1.79 -15.24
C ASN A 55 -2.72 2.20 -13.82
N LEU A 56 -3.67 2.76 -13.08
CA LEU A 56 -3.53 3.20 -11.71
C LEU A 56 -4.28 2.27 -10.78
N TYR A 57 -3.54 1.62 -9.89
CA TYR A 57 -4.08 0.86 -8.77
C TYR A 57 -4.01 1.70 -7.50
N PHE A 58 -5.02 1.61 -6.66
CA PHE A 58 -5.07 2.36 -5.41
C PHE A 58 -6.02 1.69 -4.42
N THR A 59 -5.95 2.10 -3.18
CA THR A 59 -6.88 1.66 -2.12
C THR A 59 -7.97 2.70 -1.95
N SER A 60 -9.21 2.26 -1.75
CA SER A 60 -10.33 3.14 -1.40
C SER A 60 -11.38 2.41 -0.54
N ASP A 61 -12.06 3.17 0.31
CA ASP A 61 -13.24 2.76 1.07
C ASP A 61 -14.56 3.11 0.35
N ALA A 62 -14.49 3.33 -0.97
CA ALA A 62 -15.62 3.76 -1.79
C ALA A 62 -16.79 2.75 -1.79
N VAL A 63 -17.98 3.23 -2.15
CA VAL A 63 -19.24 2.44 -2.21
C VAL A 63 -19.13 1.20 -3.11
N LYS A 64 -18.14 1.14 -4.03
CA LYS A 64 -17.87 -0.03 -4.87
C LYS A 64 -17.05 -1.11 -4.16
N SER A 65 -16.64 -0.88 -2.92
CA SER A 65 -15.90 -1.84 -2.12
C SER A 65 -16.76 -3.04 -1.72
N HIS A 66 -16.15 -4.22 -1.71
CA HIS A 66 -16.77 -5.43 -1.18
C HIS A 66 -16.68 -5.48 0.35
N GLY A 67 -15.61 -4.86 0.87
CA GLY A 67 -15.28 -4.78 2.28
C GLY A 67 -15.25 -3.34 2.80
N LYS A 68 -14.19 -3.05 3.52
CA LYS A 68 -13.93 -1.73 4.11
C LYS A 68 -12.97 -0.95 3.24
N ASP A 69 -11.72 -1.39 3.16
CA ASP A 69 -10.74 -0.87 2.22
C ASP A 69 -10.51 -1.92 1.14
N ASP A 70 -10.69 -1.55 -0.12
CA ASP A 70 -10.49 -2.43 -1.26
C ASP A 70 -9.46 -1.85 -2.23
N ILE A 71 -8.80 -2.73 -2.97
CA ILE A 71 -7.90 -2.33 -4.04
C ILE A 71 -8.71 -2.21 -5.33
N LEU A 72 -8.64 -1.02 -5.92
CA LEU A 72 -9.29 -0.66 -7.17
C LEU A 72 -8.25 -0.47 -8.29
N ILE A 73 -8.71 -0.56 -9.52
CA ILE A 73 -7.95 -0.21 -10.73
C ILE A 73 -8.71 0.84 -11.52
N SER A 74 -8.05 1.92 -11.91
CA SER A 74 -8.51 2.83 -12.94
C SER A 74 -7.62 2.68 -14.17
N LYS A 75 -8.21 2.22 -15.29
CA LYS A 75 -7.51 1.96 -16.53
C LYS A 75 -7.21 3.26 -17.27
N TRP A 76 -6.02 3.34 -17.85
CA TRP A 76 -5.62 4.46 -18.70
C TRP A 76 -5.98 4.20 -20.16
N ASP A 77 -6.79 5.05 -20.78
CA ASP A 77 -7.22 4.92 -22.17
C ASP A 77 -6.29 5.62 -23.18
N GLY A 78 -5.19 6.20 -22.71
CA GLY A 78 -4.27 7.00 -23.50
C GLY A 78 -4.48 8.50 -23.37
N LYS A 79 -5.55 8.96 -22.70
CA LYS A 79 -5.89 10.36 -22.48
C LYS A 79 -6.33 10.67 -21.06
N GLN A 80 -7.08 9.76 -20.44
CA GLN A 80 -7.66 9.92 -19.11
C GLN A 80 -7.79 8.57 -18.40
N TYR A 81 -7.97 8.62 -17.11
CA TYR A 81 -8.34 7.48 -16.30
C TYR A 81 -9.84 7.20 -16.47
N LEU A 82 -10.17 5.91 -16.60
CA LEU A 82 -11.56 5.44 -16.66
C LEU A 82 -12.12 5.24 -15.24
N GLU A 83 -13.45 5.03 -15.15
CA GLU A 83 -14.12 4.70 -13.91
C GLU A 83 -13.41 3.54 -13.18
N PRO A 84 -13.10 3.68 -11.88
CA PRO A 84 -12.45 2.63 -11.12
C PRO A 84 -13.28 1.36 -11.06
N GLU A 85 -12.60 0.23 -11.23
CA GLU A 85 -13.13 -1.11 -11.11
C GLU A 85 -12.55 -1.81 -9.89
N ASN A 86 -13.36 -2.55 -9.14
CA ASN A 86 -12.91 -3.39 -8.05
C ASN A 86 -12.17 -4.62 -8.60
N LEU A 87 -11.07 -5.04 -7.97
CA LEU A 87 -10.30 -6.21 -8.42
C LEU A 87 -11.03 -7.54 -8.17
N GLY A 88 -12.16 -7.51 -7.50
CA GLY A 88 -13.02 -8.67 -7.25
C GLY A 88 -12.62 -9.51 -6.05
N LEU A 89 -13.47 -10.47 -5.72
CA LEU A 89 -13.45 -11.25 -4.47
C LEU A 89 -12.22 -12.17 -4.31
N LYS A 90 -11.40 -12.34 -5.33
CA LYS A 90 -10.14 -13.08 -5.18
C LYS A 90 -9.03 -12.23 -4.57
N VAL A 91 -9.05 -10.92 -4.78
CA VAL A 91 -8.12 -9.96 -4.18
C VAL A 91 -8.74 -9.31 -2.96
N ASN A 92 -9.92 -8.72 -3.13
CA ASN A 92 -10.66 -8.03 -2.09
C ASN A 92 -11.60 -8.97 -1.34
N SER A 93 -11.85 -8.70 -0.08
CA SER A 93 -12.72 -9.50 0.80
C SER A 93 -13.75 -8.62 1.52
N ALA A 94 -14.44 -9.15 2.50
CA ALA A 94 -15.29 -8.33 3.39
C ALA A 94 -14.46 -7.55 4.45
N GLY A 95 -13.15 -7.74 4.47
CA GLY A 95 -12.21 -7.12 5.40
C GLY A 95 -11.56 -5.87 4.85
N TYR A 96 -10.25 -5.76 5.06
CA TYR A 96 -9.40 -4.69 4.58
C TYR A 96 -8.30 -5.25 3.70
N GLU A 97 -8.22 -4.79 2.48
CA GLU A 97 -7.12 -5.01 1.55
C GLU A 97 -6.58 -3.66 1.09
N PHE A 98 -5.30 -3.38 1.38
CA PHE A 98 -4.76 -2.04 1.18
C PHE A 98 -3.25 -2.04 0.87
N ASN A 99 -2.75 -0.86 0.47
CA ASN A 99 -1.33 -0.59 0.21
C ASN A 99 -0.71 -1.55 -0.81
N ALA A 100 -1.28 -1.64 -1.99
CA ALA A 100 -0.85 -2.57 -3.01
C ALA A 100 0.35 -2.07 -3.83
N PHE A 101 1.40 -2.89 -3.91
CA PHE A 101 2.38 -2.83 -4.98
C PHE A 101 1.93 -3.75 -6.11
N VAL A 102 1.85 -3.24 -7.33
CA VAL A 102 1.56 -4.02 -8.53
C VAL A 102 2.82 -4.07 -9.38
N SER A 103 3.18 -5.26 -9.87
CA SER A 103 4.34 -5.41 -10.76
C SER A 103 4.17 -4.55 -12.01
N PRO A 104 5.27 -3.99 -12.57
CA PRO A 104 5.18 -3.08 -13.72
C PRO A 104 4.40 -3.64 -14.92
N ASN A 105 4.47 -4.95 -15.14
CA ASN A 105 3.76 -5.68 -16.20
C ASN A 105 2.43 -6.30 -15.74
N GLU A 106 1.95 -5.99 -14.54
CA GLU A 106 0.69 -6.44 -13.94
C GLU A 106 0.53 -7.97 -13.83
N THR A 107 1.62 -8.70 -13.65
CA THR A 107 1.60 -10.16 -13.50
C THR A 107 1.36 -10.62 -12.07
N PHE A 108 1.70 -9.79 -11.08
CA PHE A 108 1.43 -10.04 -9.67
C PHE A 108 1.18 -8.75 -8.90
N ILE A 109 0.55 -8.89 -7.75
CA ILE A 109 0.26 -7.83 -6.80
C ILE A 109 0.65 -8.30 -5.39
N ILE A 110 1.35 -7.45 -4.63
CA ILE A 110 1.64 -7.65 -3.21
C ILE A 110 0.88 -6.59 -2.44
N TYR A 111 0.14 -6.98 -1.42
CA TYR A 111 -0.69 -6.06 -0.66
C TYR A 111 -0.90 -6.53 0.76
N THR A 112 -1.41 -5.66 1.61
CA THR A 112 -1.72 -5.98 3.00
C THR A 112 -3.16 -6.45 3.12
N CYS A 113 -3.36 -7.59 3.80
CA CYS A 113 -4.67 -8.01 4.28
C CYS A 113 -4.69 -7.96 5.80
N TYR A 114 -5.79 -7.46 6.37
CA TYR A 114 -5.95 -7.37 7.81
C TYR A 114 -6.86 -8.47 8.34
N GLY A 115 -6.37 -9.19 9.37
CA GLY A 115 -7.19 -10.13 10.14
C GLY A 115 -7.61 -11.40 9.40
N LYS A 116 -6.83 -11.86 8.40
CA LYS A 116 -7.08 -13.16 7.76
C LYS A 116 -6.76 -14.31 8.70
N GLU A 117 -7.49 -15.44 8.55
CA GLU A 117 -7.33 -16.64 9.39
C GLU A 117 -5.95 -17.28 9.30
N ASP A 118 -5.29 -17.19 8.12
CA ASP A 118 -3.94 -17.67 7.86
C ASP A 118 -2.85 -16.60 8.12
N GLY A 119 -3.23 -15.47 8.75
CA GLY A 119 -2.31 -14.38 9.09
C GLY A 119 -1.51 -14.68 10.35
N PHE A 120 -0.38 -13.99 10.51
CA PHE A 120 0.51 -14.07 11.67
C PHE A 120 0.23 -12.95 12.67
N GLY A 121 -0.35 -11.83 12.19
CA GLY A 121 -0.54 -10.63 12.99
C GLY A 121 -1.79 -9.83 12.66
N SER A 122 -1.72 -8.54 12.92
CA SER A 122 -2.84 -7.62 12.66
C SER A 122 -2.99 -7.31 11.17
N GLY A 123 -1.90 -7.19 10.43
CA GLY A 123 -1.88 -7.01 8.99
C GLY A 123 -0.67 -7.71 8.41
N ASP A 124 -0.87 -8.53 7.40
CA ASP A 124 0.15 -9.36 6.76
C ASP A 124 0.22 -9.07 5.26
N LEU A 125 1.40 -9.26 4.69
CA LEU A 125 1.63 -9.16 3.25
C LEU A 125 1.25 -10.45 2.55
N TYR A 126 0.45 -10.31 1.52
CA TYR A 126 -0.01 -11.38 0.63
C TYR A 126 0.39 -11.10 -0.80
N ILE A 127 0.52 -12.15 -1.60
CA ILE A 127 0.77 -12.05 -3.03
C ILE A 127 -0.33 -12.77 -3.80
N SER A 128 -0.80 -12.15 -4.88
CA SER A 128 -1.68 -12.78 -5.88
C SER A 128 -1.05 -12.64 -7.26
N TYR A 129 -1.22 -13.65 -8.08
CA TYR A 129 -0.73 -13.68 -9.46
C TYR A 129 -1.89 -13.61 -10.44
N LYS A 130 -1.66 -13.05 -11.62
CA LYS A 130 -2.60 -13.20 -12.74
C LYS A 130 -2.41 -14.54 -13.43
N ASP A 131 -3.51 -15.22 -13.71
CA ASP A 131 -3.52 -16.40 -14.55
C ASP A 131 -3.31 -16.02 -16.04
N LYS A 132 -3.20 -17.03 -16.91
CA LYS A 132 -3.04 -16.83 -18.37
C LYS A 132 -4.20 -16.11 -19.06
N ASN A 133 -5.35 -15.98 -18.39
CA ASN A 133 -6.52 -15.27 -18.89
C ASN A 133 -6.60 -13.83 -18.34
N GLY A 134 -5.60 -13.41 -17.52
CA GLY A 134 -5.53 -12.08 -16.90
C GLY A 134 -6.35 -11.93 -15.62
N ASN A 135 -6.88 -13.02 -15.07
CA ASN A 135 -7.62 -12.99 -13.81
C ASN A 135 -6.67 -13.15 -12.63
N TRP A 136 -6.92 -12.43 -11.55
CA TRP A 136 -6.20 -12.62 -10.30
C TRP A 136 -6.53 -13.97 -9.66
N ASP A 137 -5.52 -14.65 -9.13
CA ASP A 137 -5.69 -15.84 -8.31
C ASP A 137 -5.94 -15.47 -6.83
N TYR A 138 -6.32 -16.46 -6.02
CA TYR A 138 -6.44 -16.27 -4.58
C TYR A 138 -5.07 -15.92 -3.96
N PRO A 139 -5.04 -14.99 -2.98
CA PRO A 139 -3.81 -14.56 -2.36
C PRO A 139 -3.14 -15.67 -1.55
N LYS A 140 -1.82 -15.61 -1.50
CA LYS A 140 -0.98 -16.45 -0.65
C LYS A 140 -0.24 -15.56 0.34
N ASN A 141 -0.29 -15.93 1.63
CA ASN A 141 0.51 -15.27 2.66
C ASN A 141 2.01 -15.41 2.34
N LEU A 142 2.79 -14.34 2.47
CA LEU A 142 4.24 -14.36 2.22
C LEU A 142 5.05 -15.10 3.31
N GLY A 143 4.40 -15.54 4.36
CA GLY A 143 4.99 -16.39 5.39
C GLY A 143 5.77 -15.64 6.46
N ILE A 144 6.24 -16.41 7.45
CA ILE A 144 6.88 -15.88 8.67
C ILE A 144 8.23 -15.17 8.41
N ASP A 145 8.88 -15.45 7.29
CA ASP A 145 10.13 -14.77 6.93
C ASP A 145 9.91 -13.31 6.50
N VAL A 146 8.66 -12.97 6.15
CA VAL A 146 8.23 -11.62 5.79
C VAL A 146 7.32 -11.05 6.87
N ASN A 147 6.26 -11.76 7.21
CA ASN A 147 5.22 -11.33 8.13
C ASN A 147 5.58 -11.59 9.59
N SER A 148 5.12 -10.73 10.47
CA SER A 148 5.35 -10.78 11.91
C SER A 148 4.03 -10.87 12.69
N LYS A 149 4.10 -10.90 14.02
CA LYS A 149 2.90 -10.82 14.88
C LYS A 149 2.27 -9.43 14.93
N GLN A 150 2.91 -8.45 14.30
CA GLN A 150 2.46 -7.07 14.25
C GLN A 150 2.01 -6.73 12.82
N MET A 151 1.79 -5.43 12.55
CA MET A 151 1.40 -5.00 11.22
C MET A 151 2.61 -4.94 10.28
N ASP A 152 2.51 -5.64 9.15
CA ASP A 152 3.42 -5.62 8.02
C ASP A 152 2.67 -5.08 6.80
N TYR A 153 3.15 -3.97 6.20
CA TYR A 153 2.39 -3.20 5.22
C TYR A 153 3.28 -2.35 4.31
N CYS A 154 2.70 -1.61 3.38
CA CYS A 154 3.40 -0.76 2.41
C CYS A 154 4.52 -1.49 1.65
N PRO A 155 4.22 -2.58 0.94
CA PRO A 155 5.22 -3.32 0.18
C PRO A 155 5.69 -2.53 -1.05
N PHE A 156 6.98 -2.66 -1.36
CA PHE A 156 7.58 -2.29 -2.64
C PHE A 156 8.56 -3.38 -3.05
N TYR A 157 8.38 -3.93 -4.25
CA TYR A 157 9.27 -4.96 -4.78
C TYR A 157 10.10 -4.43 -5.94
N ASP A 158 11.41 -4.40 -5.76
CA ASP A 158 12.33 -4.11 -6.84
C ASP A 158 12.55 -5.37 -7.69
N THR A 159 11.93 -5.39 -8.85
CA THR A 159 12.01 -6.51 -9.78
C THR A 159 13.42 -6.75 -10.35
N SER A 160 14.27 -5.73 -10.35
CA SER A 160 15.65 -5.82 -10.87
C SER A 160 16.60 -6.49 -9.88
N THR A 161 16.44 -6.22 -8.59
CA THR A 161 17.28 -6.74 -7.51
C THR A 161 16.63 -7.90 -6.74
N GLN A 162 15.35 -8.19 -7.00
CA GLN A 162 14.55 -9.19 -6.28
C GLN A 162 14.49 -8.93 -4.77
N ILE A 163 14.44 -7.65 -4.39
CA ILE A 163 14.33 -7.22 -3.00
C ILE A 163 12.93 -6.69 -2.74
N LEU A 164 12.29 -7.26 -1.72
CA LEU A 164 11.05 -6.73 -1.14
C LEU A 164 11.41 -5.76 -0.01
N TYR A 165 10.92 -4.54 -0.12
CA TYR A 165 10.92 -3.54 0.94
C TYR A 165 9.51 -3.43 1.51
N PHE A 166 9.38 -3.31 2.81
CA PHE A 166 8.08 -3.18 3.45
C PHE A 166 8.20 -2.48 4.80
N THR A 167 7.11 -1.96 5.29
CA THR A 167 7.03 -1.38 6.62
C THR A 167 6.53 -2.45 7.60
N SER A 168 7.16 -2.51 8.78
CA SER A 168 6.73 -3.40 9.86
C SER A 168 6.71 -2.67 11.20
N LYS A 169 5.75 -3.04 12.05
CA LYS A 169 5.66 -2.65 13.45
C LYS A 169 6.15 -3.75 14.38
N ARG A 170 7.01 -4.65 13.88
CA ARG A 170 7.53 -5.75 14.71
C ARG A 170 8.25 -5.23 15.95
N VAL A 171 8.15 -6.00 17.00
CA VAL A 171 8.70 -5.66 18.30
C VAL A 171 9.30 -6.91 18.94
N GLU A 172 10.49 -6.74 19.51
CA GLU A 172 11.03 -7.71 20.46
C GLU A 172 10.60 -7.30 21.88
N PRO A 173 9.69 -8.05 22.52
CA PRO A 173 9.25 -7.71 23.87
C PRO A 173 10.44 -7.75 24.84
N SER A 174 10.68 -6.64 25.52
CA SER A 174 11.63 -6.63 26.63
C SER A 174 10.94 -7.11 27.90
N GLN A 175 11.51 -8.14 28.52
CA GLN A 175 11.08 -8.61 29.85
C GLN A 175 11.95 -8.02 30.97
N LYS A 176 12.76 -7.01 30.67
CA LYS A 176 13.67 -6.41 31.64
C LYS A 176 12.99 -5.40 32.56
N GLU A 177 13.32 -5.47 33.84
CA GLU A 177 13.19 -4.32 34.73
C GLU A 177 14.33 -3.34 34.41
N PHE A 178 13.99 -2.10 34.12
CA PHE A 178 14.98 -1.06 33.81
C PHE A 178 15.55 -0.47 35.10
N LYS A 179 16.89 -0.47 35.23
CA LYS A 179 17.60 0.03 36.39
C LYS A 179 17.89 1.53 36.32
N SER A 180 17.72 2.14 35.14
CA SER A 180 17.97 3.56 34.90
C SER A 180 17.12 4.09 33.75
N LEU A 181 16.93 5.41 33.70
CA LEU A 181 16.27 6.10 32.57
C LEU A 181 17.02 5.86 31.26
N THR A 182 18.34 5.89 31.28
CA THR A 182 19.18 5.64 30.10
C THR A 182 18.98 4.22 29.54
N GLU A 183 18.83 3.24 30.40
CA GLU A 183 18.56 1.86 29.98
C GLU A 183 17.17 1.74 29.34
N PHE A 184 16.19 2.40 29.92
CA PHE A 184 14.84 2.50 29.34
C PHE A 184 14.85 3.21 27.98
N GLU A 185 15.49 4.39 27.87
CA GLU A 185 15.61 5.14 26.63
C GLU A 185 16.32 4.33 25.53
N THR A 186 17.37 3.59 25.89
CA THR A 186 18.06 2.67 24.97
C THR A 186 17.12 1.61 24.44
N GLU A 187 16.29 1.03 25.30
CA GLU A 187 15.35 -0.04 24.91
C GLU A 187 14.26 0.48 23.97
N ILE A 188 13.61 1.60 24.31
CA ILE A 188 12.52 2.15 23.49
C ILE A 188 12.99 2.74 22.15
N THR A 189 14.28 2.99 21.99
CA THR A 189 14.87 3.49 20.73
C THR A 189 15.45 2.40 19.85
N LYS A 190 15.41 1.14 20.26
CA LYS A 190 15.80 0.01 19.40
C LYS A 190 15.03 0.00 18.08
N TYR A 191 15.60 -0.66 17.08
CA TYR A 191 14.97 -0.73 15.76
C TYR A 191 13.62 -1.46 15.81
N GLU A 192 13.55 -2.60 16.48
CA GLU A 192 12.34 -3.41 16.67
C GLU A 192 11.61 -3.05 17.97
N ASN A 193 11.05 -1.85 18.00
CA ASN A 193 10.41 -1.24 19.15
C ASN A 193 8.90 -1.04 19.01
N GLY A 194 8.28 -1.64 17.98
CA GLY A 194 6.85 -1.50 17.69
C GLY A 194 6.47 -0.26 16.87
N PHE A 195 7.40 0.65 16.62
CA PHE A 195 7.19 1.73 15.67
C PHE A 195 7.41 1.26 14.24
N SER A 196 6.75 1.94 13.30
CA SER A 196 6.91 1.67 11.87
C SER A 196 8.35 1.85 11.42
N ARG A 197 8.95 0.79 10.88
CA ARG A 197 10.31 0.77 10.31
C ARG A 197 10.28 0.09 8.96
N ILE A 198 11.22 0.48 8.08
CA ILE A 198 11.36 -0.15 6.77
C ILE A 198 12.30 -1.36 6.90
N TYR A 199 11.83 -2.50 6.45
CA TYR A 199 12.59 -3.75 6.35
C TYR A 199 12.82 -4.11 4.89
N LYS A 200 13.79 -4.97 4.65
CA LYS A 200 14.02 -5.55 3.33
C LYS A 200 14.40 -7.01 3.44
N THR A 201 13.99 -7.79 2.46
CA THR A 201 14.38 -9.20 2.33
C THR A 201 14.54 -9.56 0.86
N ASN A 202 15.43 -10.51 0.56
CA ASN A 202 15.51 -11.10 -0.75
C ASN A 202 14.41 -12.15 -0.89
N ILE A 203 13.57 -12.00 -1.88
CA ILE A 203 12.51 -12.95 -2.18
C ILE A 203 12.38 -13.14 -3.69
N LYS A 204 12.39 -14.38 -4.13
CA LYS A 204 12.14 -14.72 -5.52
C LYS A 204 10.66 -15.02 -5.70
N LEU A 205 9.98 -14.14 -6.43
CA LEU A 205 8.55 -14.23 -6.74
C LEU A 205 8.33 -14.90 -8.09
#